data_60254fecce00b760cfbd9c5d8c55b875
#
_entry.id   60254fecce00b760cfbd9c5d8c55b875
#
_cell.length_a   1.000
_cell.length_b   1.000
_cell.length_c   1.000
_cell.angle_alpha   90.00
_cell.angle_beta   90.00
_cell.angle_gamma   90.00
#
_symmetry.space_group_name_H-M   'P 1'
#
loop_
_entity.id
_entity.type
_entity.pdbx_description
1 polymer ?
#
loop_
_entity_poly.entity_id
_entity_poly.type
_entity_poly.pdbx_seq_one_letter_code
_entity_poly.pdbx_strand_id
1 'polypeptide(L)'
;MTTTLRRAARKTAVAALSGALGAGLLTAATVAAAPVAQAATTCSGTASLYGVLPDGRLTFSTITPATGELKKVLVGADLGFEPKAMATLNFNTILVTSTAGALYRVDVLTNNTSLVLERPPVKLFDSGWTHDKLTYDGHGHLYGTAGGVLIQYLVSQPKPTGSAHIGQRREIGSGFVLKTLTAAGDDRLLATTTAGALYSYKIDSAGGWDRDDLKASGWSAFDQVVSPGGGLYYGRIAATGAMYWYKDANPADGSGADIAYHNDDPVNTGGWTQQLLSAQPGTFSCTTTADPLDGRDIPAVKAAGRDLMNKHDGGAWNNSTQWNCLEQLWDKESGWRYWADNPSSTAYGIPQALPGSKMDAFGDDWRTNPVTQIKWGLSYIDGRYGTPCAAWNHFLNNNWY
;
A
#
# COMPACT_ATOMS: atom_id res chain seq x y z
N MET A 1 61.71 -9.89 -37.53
CA MET A 1 62.40 -8.91 -36.68
C MET A 1 61.51 -8.68 -35.51
N THR A 2 61.67 -9.49 -34.40
CA THR A 2 62.39 -9.17 -33.17
C THR A 2 61.85 -7.86 -32.53
N THR A 3 61.28 -7.82 -31.35
CA THR A 3 61.92 -8.14 -30.06
C THR A 3 60.91 -8.19 -28.92
N THR A 4 61.02 -9.27 -28.16
CA THR A 4 60.45 -9.51 -26.84
C THR A 4 61.10 -8.63 -25.75
N LEU A 5 60.35 -8.15 -24.77
CA LEU A 5 60.93 -7.71 -23.50
C LEU A 5 60.06 -8.17 -22.31
N ARG A 6 60.56 -9.18 -21.64
CA ARG A 6 60.18 -9.63 -20.29
C ARG A 6 60.69 -8.62 -19.27
N ARG A 7 59.94 -8.33 -18.22
CA ARG A 7 60.47 -7.77 -16.99
C ARG A 7 60.05 -8.60 -15.76
N ALA A 8 61.10 -8.92 -15.02
CA ALA A 8 61.18 -9.86 -13.93
C ALA A 8 60.60 -9.32 -12.61
N ALA A 9 60.14 -10.28 -11.79
CA ALA A 9 59.77 -10.12 -10.39
C ALA A 9 61.00 -9.79 -9.51
N ARG A 10 60.86 -8.91 -8.55
CA ARG A 10 61.74 -8.82 -7.37
C ARG A 10 60.96 -9.19 -6.11
N LYS A 11 61.33 -10.33 -5.55
CA LYS A 11 61.04 -10.71 -4.18
C LYS A 11 61.97 -9.94 -3.24
N THR A 12 61.45 -9.31 -2.22
CA THR A 12 62.22 -8.89 -1.04
C THR A 12 61.64 -9.56 0.18
N ALA A 13 62.41 -10.41 0.76
CA ALA A 13 62.19 -11.01 2.08
C ALA A 13 62.68 -10.01 3.12
N VAL A 14 61.92 -9.81 4.19
CA VAL A 14 62.38 -9.20 5.45
C VAL A 14 62.00 -10.09 6.61
N ALA A 15 62.98 -10.32 7.44
CA ALA A 15 63.06 -11.28 8.47
C ALA A 15 62.16 -10.96 9.71
N ALA A 16 61.85 -12.01 10.43
CA ALA A 16 61.12 -12.03 11.69
C ALA A 16 61.88 -11.32 12.83
N LEU A 17 61.14 -10.61 13.64
CA LEU A 17 61.50 -10.36 15.04
C LEU A 17 60.35 -10.77 15.94
N SER A 18 60.59 -11.75 16.76
CA SER A 18 59.68 -12.28 17.77
C SER A 18 59.56 -11.30 18.95
N GLY A 19 58.35 -10.88 19.24
CA GLY A 19 57.98 -10.18 20.46
C GLY A 19 56.65 -10.73 20.98
N ALA A 20 56.70 -11.56 22.00
CA ALA A 20 55.53 -12.07 22.68
C ALA A 20 54.92 -10.96 23.54
N LEU A 21 53.68 -10.58 23.25
CA LEU A 21 52.82 -9.81 24.14
C LEU A 21 51.40 -10.38 24.06
N GLY A 22 50.81 -10.60 25.23
CA GLY A 22 49.60 -11.39 25.47
C GLY A 22 48.40 -11.01 24.60
N ALA A 23 47.83 -12.01 23.99
CA ALA A 23 46.55 -11.92 23.26
C ALA A 23 45.40 -11.94 24.25
N GLY A 24 44.85 -10.77 24.55
CA GLY A 24 43.49 -10.68 25.06
C GLY A 24 42.54 -10.90 23.88
N LEU A 25 41.88 -12.04 23.84
CA LEU A 25 40.77 -12.32 22.88
C LEU A 25 39.59 -11.42 23.24
N LEU A 26 39.47 -10.29 22.57
CA LEU A 26 38.23 -9.59 22.46
C LEU A 26 37.34 -10.35 21.46
N THR A 27 36.51 -11.27 21.95
CA THR A 27 35.39 -11.80 21.18
C THR A 27 34.41 -10.67 20.98
N ALA A 28 34.41 -10.06 19.79
CA ALA A 28 33.34 -9.23 19.35
C ALA A 28 32.09 -10.11 19.27
N ALA A 29 31.20 -10.00 20.26
CA ALA A 29 29.87 -10.54 20.19
C ALA A 29 29.17 -9.76 19.09
N THR A 30 28.98 -10.38 17.92
CA THR A 30 28.02 -9.92 16.92
C THR A 30 26.66 -10.03 17.57
N VAL A 31 26.13 -8.91 18.03
CA VAL A 31 24.70 -8.82 18.34
C VAL A 31 23.97 -9.01 17.01
N ALA A 32 23.46 -10.22 16.77
CA ALA A 32 22.52 -10.45 15.70
C ALA A 32 21.34 -9.52 15.98
N ALA A 33 21.10 -8.56 15.09
CA ALA A 33 19.89 -7.76 15.14
C ALA A 33 18.71 -8.75 15.12
N ALA A 34 17.88 -8.70 16.17
CA ALA A 34 16.65 -9.47 16.18
C ALA A 34 15.86 -9.11 14.91
N PRO A 35 15.24 -10.08 14.22
CA PRO A 35 14.40 -9.76 13.08
C PRO A 35 13.33 -8.77 13.54
N VAL A 36 13.22 -7.66 12.82
CA VAL A 36 12.16 -6.68 13.05
C VAL A 36 10.85 -7.44 12.84
N ALA A 37 10.08 -7.62 13.91
CA ALA A 37 8.79 -8.29 13.81
C ALA A 37 7.92 -7.47 12.85
N GLN A 38 7.47 -8.10 11.79
CA GLN A 38 6.69 -7.46 10.75
C GLN A 38 5.23 -7.37 11.22
N ALA A 39 4.63 -6.18 11.13
CA ALA A 39 3.25 -5.94 11.56
C ALA A 39 2.29 -6.99 10.96
N ALA A 40 1.55 -7.68 11.81
CA ALA A 40 0.60 -8.68 11.34
C ALA A 40 -0.61 -8.00 10.68
N THR A 41 -0.68 -8.07 9.36
CA THR A 41 -1.85 -7.58 8.62
C THR A 41 -2.91 -8.68 8.58
N THR A 42 -4.03 -8.45 9.25
CA THR A 42 -5.20 -9.34 9.17
C THR A 42 -6.15 -8.80 8.10
N CYS A 43 -6.38 -9.59 7.07
CA CYS A 43 -7.33 -9.23 6.00
C CYS A 43 -8.58 -10.10 6.08
N SER A 44 -9.75 -9.50 5.91
CA SER A 44 -11.03 -10.17 5.73
C SER A 44 -11.56 -9.93 4.32
N GLY A 45 -12.23 -10.92 3.72
CA GLY A 45 -12.67 -10.89 2.33
C GLY A 45 -11.63 -11.51 1.38
N THR A 46 -11.81 -11.30 0.10
CA THR A 46 -10.95 -11.84 -0.97
C THR A 46 -10.62 -10.77 -2.00
N ALA A 47 -9.40 -10.76 -2.50
CA ALA A 47 -9.06 -9.99 -3.70
C ALA A 47 -9.71 -10.67 -4.91
N SER A 48 -10.63 -9.97 -5.57
CA SER A 48 -11.40 -10.48 -6.69
C SER A 48 -10.93 -9.87 -8.00
N LEU A 49 -10.60 -10.71 -8.97
CA LEU A 49 -10.10 -10.33 -10.29
C LEU A 49 -10.99 -10.89 -11.38
N TYR A 50 -11.45 -10.04 -12.27
CA TYR A 50 -12.01 -10.44 -13.55
C TYR A 50 -10.96 -10.36 -14.65
N GLY A 51 -11.10 -11.19 -15.65
CA GLY A 51 -10.23 -11.18 -16.82
C GLY A 51 -10.93 -11.66 -18.09
N VAL A 52 -10.28 -11.49 -19.21
CA VAL A 52 -10.71 -12.01 -20.51
C VAL A 52 -9.59 -12.85 -21.12
N LEU A 53 -9.91 -14.07 -21.50
CA LEU A 53 -9.00 -14.97 -22.22
C LEU A 53 -8.82 -14.53 -23.68
N PRO A 54 -7.78 -14.98 -24.40
CA PRO A 54 -7.59 -14.68 -25.81
C PRO A 54 -8.73 -15.13 -26.73
N ASP A 55 -9.55 -16.08 -26.28
CA ASP A 55 -10.73 -16.55 -27.01
C ASP A 55 -12.03 -15.79 -26.66
N GLY A 56 -11.93 -14.68 -25.93
CA GLY A 56 -13.05 -13.81 -25.56
C GLY A 56 -13.80 -14.23 -24.30
N ARG A 57 -13.51 -15.39 -23.70
CA ARG A 57 -14.22 -15.86 -22.50
C ARG A 57 -13.80 -15.09 -21.26
N LEU A 58 -14.77 -14.78 -20.42
CA LEU A 58 -14.56 -14.17 -19.11
C LEU A 58 -13.92 -15.15 -18.13
N THR A 59 -13.11 -14.63 -17.23
CA THR A 59 -12.61 -15.34 -16.04
C THR A 59 -12.92 -14.57 -14.78
N PHE A 60 -13.06 -15.29 -13.67
CA PHE A 60 -13.14 -14.73 -12.32
C PHE A 60 -12.21 -15.51 -11.40
N SER A 61 -11.37 -14.80 -10.67
CA SER A 61 -10.42 -15.39 -9.74
C SER A 61 -10.53 -14.71 -8.39
N THR A 62 -10.38 -15.49 -7.30
CA THR A 62 -10.28 -14.93 -5.94
C THR A 62 -8.97 -15.36 -5.29
N ILE A 63 -8.31 -14.41 -4.65
CA ILE A 63 -7.01 -14.58 -4.00
C ILE A 63 -7.15 -14.16 -2.54
N THR A 64 -6.54 -14.90 -1.62
CA THR A 64 -6.45 -14.51 -0.21
C THR A 64 -5.51 -13.32 -0.05
N PRO A 65 -5.96 -12.16 0.44
CA PRO A 65 -5.14 -10.94 0.49
C PRO A 65 -3.90 -11.06 1.38
N ALA A 66 -3.97 -11.90 2.41
CA ALA A 66 -2.89 -12.04 3.40
C ALA A 66 -1.77 -13.00 2.97
N THR A 67 -2.06 -13.94 2.05
CA THR A 67 -1.14 -15.03 1.71
C THR A 67 -0.88 -15.19 0.21
N GLY A 68 -1.56 -14.42 -0.65
CA GLY A 68 -1.47 -14.62 -2.10
C GLY A 68 -2.11 -15.93 -2.61
N GLU A 69 -2.71 -16.75 -1.75
CA GLU A 69 -3.26 -18.04 -2.13
C GLU A 69 -4.45 -17.91 -3.08
N LEU A 70 -4.36 -18.55 -4.25
CA LEU A 70 -5.44 -18.64 -5.21
C LEU A 70 -6.54 -19.59 -4.71
N LYS A 71 -7.72 -19.03 -4.42
CA LYS A 71 -8.85 -19.80 -3.86
C LYS A 71 -9.81 -20.31 -4.90
N LYS A 72 -10.00 -19.57 -5.99
CA LYS A 72 -11.00 -19.89 -6.99
C LYS A 72 -10.57 -19.38 -8.36
N VAL A 73 -10.88 -20.18 -9.38
CA VAL A 73 -10.83 -19.77 -10.78
C VAL A 73 -12.09 -20.28 -11.46
N LEU A 74 -12.84 -19.37 -12.09
CA LEU A 74 -13.99 -19.71 -12.92
C LEU A 74 -13.75 -19.20 -14.34
N VAL A 75 -14.21 -19.97 -15.31
CA VAL A 75 -14.23 -19.55 -16.72
C VAL A 75 -15.70 -19.46 -17.15
N GLY A 76 -16.05 -18.34 -17.69
CA GLY A 76 -17.44 -18.02 -18.08
C GLY A 76 -17.66 -18.00 -19.58
N ALA A 77 -18.72 -17.27 -19.97
CA ALA A 77 -19.09 -17.12 -21.35
C ALA A 77 -18.17 -16.16 -22.12
N ASP A 78 -18.19 -16.27 -23.44
CA ASP A 78 -17.59 -15.34 -24.38
C ASP A 78 -18.35 -13.98 -24.35
N LEU A 79 -17.61 -12.89 -24.50
CA LEU A 79 -18.16 -11.53 -24.56
C LEU A 79 -18.95 -11.27 -25.87
N GLY A 80 -18.68 -11.99 -26.92
CA GLY A 80 -19.27 -11.81 -28.25
C GLY A 80 -18.71 -10.62 -29.04
N PHE A 81 -17.61 -10.01 -28.57
CA PHE A 81 -16.87 -8.95 -29.27
C PHE A 81 -15.41 -8.96 -28.86
N GLU A 82 -14.55 -8.38 -29.69
CA GLU A 82 -13.10 -8.26 -29.41
C GLU A 82 -12.84 -7.16 -28.38
N PRO A 83 -12.39 -7.50 -27.15
CA PRO A 83 -12.17 -6.53 -26.10
C PRO A 83 -10.80 -5.84 -26.23
N LYS A 84 -10.70 -4.59 -25.76
CA LYS A 84 -9.46 -3.81 -25.80
C LYS A 84 -8.96 -3.40 -24.41
N ALA A 85 -9.86 -2.93 -23.53
CA ALA A 85 -9.54 -2.59 -22.16
C ALA A 85 -10.77 -2.86 -21.27
N MET A 86 -10.55 -3.08 -19.97
CA MET A 86 -11.63 -3.39 -19.04
C MET A 86 -11.42 -2.74 -17.68
N ALA A 87 -12.53 -2.42 -16.99
CA ALA A 87 -12.57 -1.95 -15.62
C ALA A 87 -13.74 -2.58 -14.87
N THR A 88 -13.48 -3.13 -13.68
CA THR A 88 -14.51 -3.71 -12.82
C THR A 88 -15.12 -2.62 -11.95
N LEU A 89 -16.42 -2.34 -12.12
CA LEU A 89 -17.12 -1.36 -11.30
C LEU A 89 -17.51 -1.92 -9.94
N ASN A 90 -18.04 -3.13 -9.94
CA ASN A 90 -18.47 -3.82 -8.71
C ASN A 90 -18.57 -5.33 -8.98
N PHE A 91 -19.08 -6.08 -7.99
CA PHE A 91 -19.15 -7.54 -7.99
C PHE A 91 -19.80 -8.16 -9.23
N ASN A 92 -20.74 -7.47 -9.87
CA ASN A 92 -21.49 -8.03 -11.01
C ASN A 92 -21.54 -7.12 -12.24
N THR A 93 -20.70 -6.08 -12.30
CA THR A 93 -20.70 -5.13 -13.40
C THR A 93 -19.29 -4.77 -13.83
N ILE A 94 -18.99 -5.01 -15.11
CA ILE A 94 -17.70 -4.73 -15.72
C ILE A 94 -17.92 -3.79 -16.91
N LEU A 95 -17.06 -2.82 -17.10
CA LEU A 95 -16.99 -2.02 -18.33
C LEU A 95 -15.89 -2.56 -19.22
N VAL A 96 -16.17 -2.74 -20.51
CA VAL A 96 -15.22 -3.25 -21.49
C VAL A 96 -15.29 -2.40 -22.75
N THR A 97 -14.14 -1.86 -23.18
CA THR A 97 -14.03 -1.25 -24.50
C THR A 97 -13.77 -2.30 -25.55
N SER A 98 -14.29 -2.13 -26.76
CA SER A 98 -13.97 -2.98 -27.89
C SER A 98 -12.86 -2.38 -28.76
N THR A 99 -12.20 -3.21 -29.56
CA THR A 99 -11.25 -2.77 -30.59
C THR A 99 -11.89 -1.85 -31.64
N ALA A 100 -13.24 -1.96 -31.83
CA ALA A 100 -14.01 -1.06 -32.66
C ALA A 100 -14.31 0.31 -32.02
N GLY A 101 -13.89 0.54 -30.77
CA GLY A 101 -14.06 1.80 -30.05
C GLY A 101 -15.42 1.98 -29.39
N ALA A 102 -16.22 0.93 -29.23
CA ALA A 102 -17.45 0.96 -28.45
C ALA A 102 -17.14 0.70 -26.95
N LEU A 103 -18.04 1.17 -26.06
CA LEU A 103 -18.03 0.82 -24.64
C LEU A 103 -19.23 -0.06 -24.31
N TYR A 104 -18.99 -1.17 -23.68
CA TYR A 104 -20.01 -2.11 -23.21
C TYR A 104 -20.03 -2.19 -21.69
N ARG A 105 -21.23 -2.33 -21.12
CA ARG A 105 -21.45 -2.87 -19.79
C ARG A 105 -21.69 -4.37 -19.90
N VAL A 106 -20.95 -5.13 -19.14
CA VAL A 106 -21.06 -6.59 -19.04
C VAL A 106 -21.57 -6.92 -17.65
N ASP A 107 -22.77 -7.49 -17.57
CA ASP A 107 -23.40 -7.91 -16.33
C ASP A 107 -23.12 -9.40 -16.12
N VAL A 108 -22.56 -9.76 -14.96
CA VAL A 108 -22.18 -11.14 -14.64
C VAL A 108 -22.88 -11.62 -13.38
N LEU A 109 -23.14 -12.92 -13.34
CA LEU A 109 -23.53 -13.67 -12.15
C LEU A 109 -22.41 -14.65 -11.81
N THR A 110 -21.88 -14.47 -10.61
CA THR A 110 -20.79 -15.31 -10.10
C THR A 110 -21.26 -16.02 -8.84
N ASN A 111 -21.11 -17.34 -8.81
CA ASN A 111 -21.38 -18.15 -7.64
C ASN A 111 -20.15 -19.01 -7.31
N ASN A 112 -20.32 -20.04 -6.47
CA ASN A 112 -19.18 -20.89 -6.07
C ASN A 112 -18.61 -21.73 -7.21
N THR A 113 -19.36 -22.01 -8.27
CA THR A 113 -19.01 -22.99 -9.30
C THR A 113 -19.15 -22.47 -10.73
N SER A 114 -19.78 -21.29 -10.95
CA SER A 114 -20.02 -20.78 -12.28
C SER A 114 -19.86 -19.26 -12.37
N LEU A 115 -19.48 -18.82 -13.56
CA LEU A 115 -19.46 -17.44 -14.01
C LEU A 115 -20.26 -17.38 -15.30
N VAL A 116 -21.38 -16.67 -15.30
CA VAL A 116 -22.25 -16.55 -16.49
C VAL A 116 -22.58 -15.09 -16.75
N LEU A 117 -22.91 -14.76 -17.99
CA LEU A 117 -23.51 -13.46 -18.29
C LEU A 117 -24.95 -13.42 -17.77
N GLU A 118 -25.33 -12.39 -17.03
CA GLU A 118 -26.71 -12.14 -16.60
C GLU A 118 -27.60 -11.87 -17.84
N ARG A 119 -27.02 -11.22 -18.83
CA ARG A 119 -27.63 -10.86 -20.12
C ARG A 119 -26.54 -10.63 -21.17
N PRO A 120 -26.87 -10.51 -22.46
CA PRO A 120 -25.94 -10.04 -23.47
C PRO A 120 -25.30 -8.68 -23.08
N PRO A 121 -24.05 -8.42 -23.43
CA PRO A 121 -23.40 -7.15 -23.16
C PRO A 121 -24.22 -5.94 -23.68
N VAL A 122 -24.38 -4.94 -22.81
CA VAL A 122 -25.18 -3.73 -23.13
C VAL A 122 -24.23 -2.65 -23.67
N LYS A 123 -24.42 -2.27 -24.92
CA LYS A 123 -23.63 -1.20 -25.51
C LYS A 123 -24.09 0.15 -24.96
N LEU A 124 -23.14 0.87 -24.30
CA LEU A 124 -23.35 2.19 -23.72
C LEU A 124 -22.97 3.31 -24.70
N PHE A 125 -21.92 3.08 -25.49
CA PHE A 125 -21.45 3.99 -26.55
C PHE A 125 -21.08 3.20 -27.79
N ASP A 126 -21.42 3.73 -28.96
CA ASP A 126 -21.15 3.10 -30.25
C ASP A 126 -19.67 3.30 -30.69
N SER A 127 -19.06 4.41 -30.30
CA SER A 127 -17.72 4.78 -30.71
C SER A 127 -17.08 5.78 -29.73
N GLY A 128 -15.80 6.13 -29.96
CA GLY A 128 -15.06 7.12 -29.17
C GLY A 128 -14.31 6.55 -27.96
N TRP A 129 -14.48 5.27 -27.65
CA TRP A 129 -13.83 4.60 -26.53
C TRP A 129 -12.56 3.86 -27.00
N THR A 130 -11.57 4.63 -27.45
CA THR A 130 -10.30 4.10 -28.00
C THR A 130 -9.23 3.86 -26.95
N HIS A 131 -9.59 3.88 -25.68
CA HIS A 131 -8.69 3.70 -24.55
C HIS A 131 -7.95 2.36 -24.66
N ASP A 132 -6.64 2.41 -24.42
CA ASP A 132 -5.78 1.23 -24.38
C ASP A 132 -5.66 0.64 -22.96
N LYS A 133 -6.01 1.44 -21.93
CA LYS A 133 -6.12 1.02 -20.54
C LYS A 133 -7.36 1.63 -19.92
N LEU A 134 -7.97 0.90 -19.01
CA LEU A 134 -9.15 1.33 -18.28
C LEU A 134 -9.08 0.82 -16.84
N THR A 135 -9.44 1.67 -15.88
CA THR A 135 -9.50 1.27 -14.46
C THR A 135 -10.55 2.12 -13.72
N TYR A 136 -11.11 1.58 -12.65
CA TYR A 136 -12.13 2.23 -11.82
C TYR A 136 -11.66 2.28 -10.36
N ASP A 137 -11.83 3.44 -9.71
CA ASP A 137 -11.30 3.68 -8.36
C ASP A 137 -12.20 3.15 -7.22
N GLY A 138 -13.40 2.68 -7.55
CA GLY A 138 -14.38 2.27 -6.54
C GLY A 138 -15.23 3.42 -5.99
N HIS A 139 -14.91 4.68 -6.31
CA HIS A 139 -15.53 5.89 -5.78
C HIS A 139 -16.22 6.77 -6.83
N GLY A 140 -16.48 6.22 -8.00
CA GLY A 140 -17.21 6.91 -9.06
C GLY A 140 -16.34 7.40 -10.21
N HIS A 141 -15.01 7.26 -10.17
CA HIS A 141 -14.16 7.72 -11.25
C HIS A 141 -13.62 6.56 -12.08
N LEU A 142 -13.87 6.64 -13.38
CA LEU A 142 -13.30 5.76 -14.38
C LEU A 142 -12.14 6.49 -15.06
N TYR A 143 -10.98 5.87 -15.08
CA TYR A 143 -9.77 6.40 -15.72
C TYR A 143 -9.39 5.56 -16.91
N GLY A 144 -8.93 6.21 -17.98
CA GLY A 144 -8.42 5.54 -19.17
C GLY A 144 -7.30 6.32 -19.83
N THR A 145 -6.43 5.62 -20.56
CA THR A 145 -5.42 6.27 -21.41
C THR A 145 -5.76 6.11 -22.88
N ALA A 146 -5.56 7.20 -23.64
CA ALA A 146 -5.68 7.21 -25.09
C ALA A 146 -4.61 8.15 -25.68
N GLY A 147 -3.72 7.64 -26.54
CA GLY A 147 -2.66 8.43 -27.15
C GLY A 147 -1.72 9.12 -26.15
N GLY A 148 -1.49 8.52 -24.98
CA GLY A 148 -0.64 9.07 -23.91
C GLY A 148 -1.31 10.19 -23.11
N VAL A 149 -2.63 10.37 -23.23
CA VAL A 149 -3.45 11.28 -22.42
C VAL A 149 -4.19 10.45 -21.37
N LEU A 150 -4.09 10.82 -20.10
CA LEU A 150 -4.91 10.28 -19.02
C LEU A 150 -6.23 11.04 -18.96
N ILE A 151 -7.32 10.33 -19.00
CA ILE A 151 -8.68 10.87 -19.04
C ILE A 151 -9.50 10.27 -17.90
N GLN A 152 -10.23 11.12 -17.18
CA GLN A 152 -11.15 10.75 -16.12
C GLN A 152 -12.60 10.93 -16.60
N TYR A 153 -13.49 10.05 -16.14
CA TYR A 153 -14.93 10.13 -16.31
C TYR A 153 -15.63 9.92 -14.97
N LEU A 154 -16.78 10.55 -14.77
CA LEU A 154 -17.66 10.25 -13.64
C LEU A 154 -18.65 9.14 -14.05
N VAL A 155 -18.68 8.07 -13.27
CA VAL A 155 -19.68 7.00 -13.34
C VAL A 155 -20.73 7.28 -12.27
N SER A 156 -21.88 7.79 -12.67
CA SER A 156 -22.93 8.26 -11.75
C SER A 156 -23.85 7.15 -11.22
N GLN A 157 -23.73 5.93 -11.76
CA GLN A 157 -24.53 4.77 -11.37
C GLN A 157 -23.66 3.53 -11.28
N PRO A 158 -23.85 2.68 -10.27
CA PRO A 158 -23.07 1.43 -10.11
C PRO A 158 -23.34 0.42 -11.24
N LYS A 159 -24.46 0.56 -11.96
CA LYS A 159 -24.84 -0.24 -13.12
C LYS A 159 -25.32 0.68 -14.23
N PRO A 160 -24.43 1.34 -14.99
CA PRO A 160 -24.79 2.30 -16.04
C PRO A 160 -25.71 1.67 -17.10
N THR A 161 -26.81 2.32 -17.44
CA THR A 161 -27.77 1.82 -18.44
C THR A 161 -27.73 2.55 -19.80
N GLY A 162 -26.92 3.62 -19.85
CA GLY A 162 -26.74 4.41 -21.05
C GLY A 162 -25.60 5.42 -20.89
N SER A 163 -25.30 6.14 -21.97
CA SER A 163 -24.20 7.11 -22.01
C SER A 163 -24.34 8.26 -21.00
N ALA A 164 -25.55 8.61 -20.59
CA ALA A 164 -25.80 9.65 -19.59
C ALA A 164 -25.23 9.31 -18.20
N HIS A 165 -24.93 8.05 -17.93
CA HIS A 165 -24.39 7.61 -16.64
C HIS A 165 -22.86 7.58 -16.61
N ILE A 166 -22.18 7.87 -17.73
CA ILE A 166 -20.72 7.98 -17.82
C ILE A 166 -20.41 9.30 -18.53
N GLY A 167 -20.10 10.33 -17.76
CA GLY A 167 -19.95 11.70 -18.25
C GLY A 167 -18.79 12.45 -17.59
N GLN A 168 -18.87 13.77 -17.63
CA GLN A 168 -17.89 14.69 -17.06
C GLN A 168 -16.45 14.34 -17.49
N ARG A 169 -16.26 14.04 -18.80
CA ARG A 169 -14.95 13.74 -19.35
C ARG A 169 -13.98 14.88 -19.04
N ARG A 170 -12.87 14.55 -18.40
CA ARG A 170 -11.81 15.47 -18.03
C ARG A 170 -10.48 14.91 -18.49
N GLU A 171 -9.67 15.72 -19.14
CA GLU A 171 -8.26 15.39 -19.39
C GLU A 171 -7.44 15.76 -18.16
N ILE A 172 -6.82 14.76 -17.54
CA ILE A 172 -5.95 14.92 -16.37
C ILE A 172 -4.59 15.44 -16.82
N GLY A 173 -4.07 14.91 -17.92
CA GLY A 173 -2.78 15.36 -18.46
C GLY A 173 -2.32 14.50 -19.61
N SER A 174 -1.18 14.90 -20.19
CA SER A 174 -0.50 14.20 -21.28
C SER A 174 0.86 13.65 -20.83
N GLY A 175 1.47 12.80 -21.66
CA GLY A 175 2.75 12.14 -21.34
C GLY A 175 2.61 10.84 -20.55
N PHE A 176 1.40 10.32 -20.36
CA PHE A 176 1.14 9.04 -19.70
C PHE A 176 1.39 7.87 -20.67
N VAL A 177 2.68 7.66 -21.01
CA VAL A 177 3.15 6.51 -21.82
C VAL A 177 3.38 5.33 -20.88
N LEU A 178 2.28 4.69 -20.51
CA LEU A 178 2.26 3.65 -19.48
C LEU A 178 2.20 2.26 -20.11
N LYS A 179 2.87 1.29 -19.48
CA LYS A 179 2.73 -0.12 -19.80
C LYS A 179 1.48 -0.71 -19.17
N THR A 180 1.25 -0.43 -17.87
CA THR A 180 0.06 -0.83 -17.12
C THR A 180 -0.55 0.37 -16.40
N LEU A 181 -1.85 0.29 -16.08
CA LEU A 181 -2.57 1.27 -15.27
C LEU A 181 -3.64 0.56 -14.45
N THR A 182 -3.67 0.82 -13.15
CA THR A 182 -4.72 0.33 -12.24
C THR A 182 -5.00 1.34 -11.14
N ALA A 183 -6.23 1.46 -10.71
CA ALA A 183 -6.55 2.19 -9.48
C ALA A 183 -6.05 1.38 -8.27
N ALA A 184 -5.51 2.06 -7.27
CA ALA A 184 -4.91 1.44 -6.08
C ALA A 184 -5.62 1.83 -4.78
N GLY A 185 -6.70 2.60 -4.86
CA GLY A 185 -7.42 3.20 -3.72
C GLY A 185 -6.85 4.57 -3.34
N ASP A 186 -7.53 5.26 -2.43
CA ASP A 186 -7.12 6.55 -1.85
C ASP A 186 -6.77 7.63 -2.91
N ASP A 187 -7.59 7.73 -3.98
CA ASP A 187 -7.41 8.62 -5.12
C ASP A 187 -6.07 8.41 -5.88
N ARG A 188 -5.51 7.20 -5.79
CA ARG A 188 -4.23 6.85 -6.41
C ARG A 188 -4.40 5.87 -7.58
N LEU A 189 -3.62 6.15 -8.62
CA LEU A 189 -3.44 5.26 -9.78
C LEU A 189 -2.02 4.71 -9.75
N LEU A 190 -1.89 3.40 -9.79
CA LEU A 190 -0.61 2.71 -9.91
C LEU A 190 -0.34 2.41 -11.39
N ALA A 191 0.89 2.66 -11.84
CA ALA A 191 1.26 2.45 -13.23
C ALA A 191 2.71 1.96 -13.37
N THR A 192 2.95 1.15 -14.40
CA THR A 192 4.32 0.79 -14.78
C THR A 192 4.69 1.37 -16.14
N THR A 193 5.98 1.51 -16.38
CA THR A 193 6.55 1.89 -17.68
C THR A 193 7.17 0.70 -18.38
N THR A 194 7.42 0.81 -19.68
CA THR A 194 8.18 -0.21 -20.44
C THR A 194 9.61 -0.37 -19.94
N ALA A 195 10.20 0.70 -19.38
CA ALA A 195 11.51 0.65 -18.74
C ALA A 195 11.50 -0.04 -17.37
N GLY A 196 10.31 -0.32 -16.81
CA GLY A 196 10.15 -1.06 -15.55
C GLY A 196 10.07 -0.19 -14.32
N ALA A 197 9.87 1.10 -14.43
CA ALA A 197 9.53 1.94 -13.30
C ALA A 197 8.11 1.65 -12.81
N LEU A 198 7.88 1.78 -11.49
CA LEU A 198 6.57 1.76 -10.86
C LEU A 198 6.27 3.14 -10.30
N TYR A 199 5.16 3.71 -10.70
CA TYR A 199 4.69 5.03 -10.29
C TYR A 199 3.35 4.95 -9.56
N SER A 200 3.15 5.83 -8.58
CA SER A 200 1.85 6.14 -7.98
C SER A 200 1.47 7.57 -8.34
N TYR A 201 0.31 7.75 -8.94
CA TYR A 201 -0.25 9.08 -9.26
C TYR A 201 -1.40 9.36 -8.30
N LYS A 202 -1.30 10.43 -7.53
CA LYS A 202 -2.42 10.94 -6.74
C LYS A 202 -3.19 11.94 -7.59
N ILE A 203 -4.50 11.72 -7.73
CA ILE A 203 -5.38 12.60 -8.51
C ILE A 203 -6.28 13.35 -7.53
N ASP A 204 -6.24 14.67 -7.53
CA ASP A 204 -7.10 15.48 -6.68
C ASP A 204 -8.50 15.69 -7.29
N SER A 205 -9.43 16.20 -6.50
CA SER A 205 -10.82 16.47 -6.94
C SER A 205 -10.91 17.52 -8.05
N ALA A 206 -9.92 18.40 -8.19
CA ALA A 206 -9.84 19.39 -9.25
C ALA A 206 -9.26 18.84 -10.57
N GLY A 207 -8.70 17.61 -10.53
CA GLY A 207 -8.02 16.97 -11.66
C GLY A 207 -6.52 17.31 -11.74
N GLY A 208 -5.97 17.94 -10.71
CA GLY A 208 -4.53 18.05 -10.51
C GLY A 208 -3.95 16.67 -10.17
N TRP A 209 -2.66 16.49 -10.42
CA TRP A 209 -2.01 15.23 -10.09
C TRP A 209 -0.57 15.42 -9.66
N ASP A 210 -0.15 14.56 -8.72
CA ASP A 210 1.24 14.39 -8.30
C ASP A 210 1.69 12.97 -8.58
N ARG A 211 3.00 12.79 -8.83
CA ARG A 211 3.60 11.48 -9.09
C ARG A 211 4.65 11.16 -8.05
N ASP A 212 4.50 10.00 -7.44
CA ASP A 212 5.52 9.38 -6.60
C ASP A 212 6.24 8.27 -7.39
N ASP A 213 7.56 8.28 -7.36
CA ASP A 213 8.41 7.29 -8.02
C ASP A 213 8.68 6.13 -7.03
N LEU A 214 7.77 5.15 -6.95
CA LEU A 214 7.85 4.05 -5.98
C LEU A 214 9.07 3.15 -6.24
N LYS A 215 9.33 2.80 -7.50
CA LYS A 215 10.51 2.02 -7.93
C LYS A 215 11.03 2.52 -9.26
N ALA A 216 12.33 2.69 -9.36
CA ALA A 216 12.97 3.14 -10.60
C ALA A 216 13.03 2.04 -11.68
N SER A 217 13.00 0.76 -11.28
CA SER A 217 13.10 -0.39 -12.18
C SER A 217 12.56 -1.66 -11.52
N GLY A 218 12.59 -2.79 -12.25
CA GLY A 218 12.21 -4.11 -11.75
C GLY A 218 10.82 -4.57 -12.17
N TRP A 219 9.96 -3.68 -12.69
CA TRP A 219 8.57 -3.99 -13.06
C TRP A 219 8.37 -4.20 -14.57
N SER A 220 9.47 -4.26 -15.35
CA SER A 220 9.39 -4.44 -16.81
C SER A 220 8.90 -5.81 -17.26
N ALA A 221 9.00 -6.84 -16.40
CA ALA A 221 8.55 -8.18 -16.74
C ALA A 221 7.02 -8.31 -16.80
N PHE A 222 6.30 -7.47 -16.04
CA PHE A 222 4.83 -7.55 -15.96
C PHE A 222 4.18 -6.89 -17.18
N ASP A 223 3.29 -7.61 -17.82
CA ASP A 223 2.44 -7.09 -18.90
C ASP A 223 1.08 -6.63 -18.38
N GLN A 224 0.64 -7.13 -17.23
CA GLN A 224 -0.52 -6.68 -16.48
C GLN A 224 -0.12 -6.42 -15.04
N VAL A 225 -0.52 -5.28 -14.49
CA VAL A 225 -0.50 -5.01 -13.05
C VAL A 225 -1.87 -4.53 -12.67
N VAL A 226 -2.48 -5.17 -11.68
CA VAL A 226 -3.80 -4.84 -11.15
C VAL A 226 -3.77 -4.72 -9.64
N SER A 227 -4.61 -3.85 -9.10
CA SER A 227 -4.77 -3.65 -7.66
C SER A 227 -6.23 -3.63 -7.27
N PRO A 228 -6.65 -4.41 -6.27
CA PRO A 228 -7.98 -4.29 -5.67
C PRO A 228 -8.02 -3.20 -4.58
N GLY A 229 -6.96 -2.43 -4.42
CA GLY A 229 -6.76 -1.46 -3.33
C GLY A 229 -6.01 -2.03 -2.13
N GLY A 230 -6.00 -1.29 -1.01
CA GLY A 230 -5.42 -1.73 0.26
C GLY A 230 -3.93 -2.08 0.20
N GLY A 231 -3.17 -1.49 -0.74
CA GLY A 231 -1.74 -1.74 -0.93
C GLY A 231 -1.41 -3.11 -1.53
N LEU A 232 -2.37 -3.84 -2.10
CA LEU A 232 -2.11 -5.10 -2.81
C LEU A 232 -1.91 -4.86 -4.30
N TYR A 233 -0.83 -5.41 -4.85
CA TYR A 233 -0.51 -5.34 -6.27
C TYR A 233 -0.28 -6.75 -6.80
N TYR A 234 -0.89 -7.08 -7.94
CA TYR A 234 -0.74 -8.36 -8.63
C TYR A 234 -0.14 -8.11 -10.00
N GLY A 235 1.04 -8.69 -10.25
CA GLY A 235 1.77 -8.57 -11.51
C GLY A 235 1.80 -9.88 -12.28
N ARG A 236 1.27 -9.89 -13.52
CA ARG A 236 1.32 -11.06 -14.40
C ARG A 236 2.48 -10.96 -15.38
N ILE A 237 3.13 -12.10 -15.63
CA ILE A 237 4.15 -12.26 -16.68
C ILE A 237 3.54 -13.09 -17.82
N ALA A 238 3.31 -12.48 -18.99
CA ALA A 238 2.67 -13.14 -20.12
C ALA A 238 3.43 -14.39 -20.62
N ALA A 239 4.77 -14.32 -20.64
CA ALA A 239 5.61 -15.41 -21.16
C ALA A 239 5.48 -16.73 -20.40
N THR A 240 5.21 -16.68 -19.11
CA THR A 240 5.08 -17.87 -18.23
C THR A 240 3.66 -18.09 -17.74
N GLY A 241 2.81 -17.09 -17.80
CA GLY A 241 1.52 -17.08 -17.13
C GLY A 241 1.63 -17.05 -15.61
N ALA A 242 2.78 -16.65 -15.05
CA ALA A 242 2.96 -16.50 -13.61
C ALA A 242 2.28 -15.22 -13.11
N MET A 243 1.72 -15.29 -11.91
CA MET A 243 1.18 -14.15 -11.18
C MET A 243 1.92 -13.98 -9.87
N TYR A 244 2.54 -12.84 -9.68
CA TYR A 244 3.20 -12.44 -8.45
C TYR A 244 2.34 -11.45 -7.68
N TRP A 245 2.56 -11.36 -6.37
CA TRP A 245 1.85 -10.42 -5.52
C TRP A 245 2.81 -9.64 -4.63
N TYR A 246 2.40 -8.45 -4.28
CA TYR A 246 3.17 -7.47 -3.54
C TYR A 246 2.27 -6.80 -2.52
N LYS A 247 2.81 -6.51 -1.35
CA LYS A 247 2.12 -5.75 -0.31
C LYS A 247 2.89 -4.48 -0.02
N ASP A 248 2.27 -3.36 -0.33
CA ASP A 248 2.67 -2.03 0.09
C ASP A 248 2.03 -1.77 1.47
N ALA A 249 2.86 -1.56 2.50
CA ALA A 249 2.37 -1.41 3.87
C ALA A 249 1.66 -0.07 4.08
N ASN A 250 2.10 0.97 3.37
CA ASN A 250 1.50 2.30 3.43
C ASN A 250 1.40 2.96 2.03
N PRO A 251 0.46 2.54 1.18
CA PRO A 251 0.37 3.02 -0.20
C PRO A 251 0.13 4.52 -0.33
N ALA A 252 -0.16 5.23 0.77
CA ALA A 252 -0.42 6.67 0.78
C ALA A 252 0.83 7.52 1.03
N ASP A 253 1.97 6.96 1.45
CA ASP A 253 3.18 7.72 1.81
C ASP A 253 4.04 8.15 0.62
N GLY A 254 3.73 7.65 -0.59
CA GLY A 254 4.48 7.93 -1.80
C GLY A 254 5.84 7.23 -1.88
N SER A 255 6.09 6.25 -0.99
CA SER A 255 7.33 5.48 -0.90
C SER A 255 7.11 4.04 -1.38
N GLY A 256 8.03 3.51 -2.14
CA GLY A 256 8.05 2.09 -2.45
C GLY A 256 9.02 1.30 -1.54
N ALA A 257 9.55 1.92 -0.48
CA ALA A 257 10.53 1.27 0.40
C ALA A 257 9.92 0.10 1.18
N ASP A 258 8.66 0.24 1.54
CA ASP A 258 7.86 -0.70 2.34
C ASP A 258 7.02 -1.68 1.49
N ILE A 259 7.22 -1.73 0.18
CA ILE A 259 6.64 -2.78 -0.67
C ILE A 259 7.34 -4.11 -0.38
N ALA A 260 6.61 -5.02 0.26
CA ALA A 260 7.03 -6.40 0.46
C ALA A 260 6.87 -7.21 -0.84
N TYR A 261 7.91 -7.96 -1.18
CA TYR A 261 7.98 -8.81 -2.37
C TYR A 261 7.77 -10.27 -1.99
N HIS A 262 6.84 -10.94 -2.64
CA HIS A 262 6.55 -12.35 -2.43
C HIS A 262 7.03 -13.19 -3.64
N ASN A 263 8.29 -13.03 -4.03
CA ASN A 263 8.86 -13.68 -5.22
C ASN A 263 8.99 -15.19 -5.05
N ASP A 264 9.24 -15.64 -3.82
CA ASP A 264 9.39 -17.08 -3.50
C ASP A 264 8.04 -17.76 -3.24
N ASP A 265 6.97 -16.98 -3.11
CA ASP A 265 5.61 -17.44 -2.87
C ASP A 265 4.62 -16.71 -3.81
N PRO A 266 4.68 -16.95 -5.12
CA PRO A 266 3.77 -16.33 -6.08
C PRO A 266 2.35 -16.87 -5.93
N VAL A 267 1.34 -16.10 -6.39
CA VAL A 267 -0.04 -16.59 -6.51
C VAL A 267 -0.09 -17.89 -7.29
N ASN A 268 0.64 -17.93 -8.41
CA ASN A 268 0.87 -19.11 -9.24
C ASN A 268 2.09 -18.93 -10.13
N THR A 269 2.79 -20.01 -10.43
CA THR A 269 3.94 -20.01 -11.35
C THR A 269 3.53 -20.09 -12.83
N GLY A 270 2.23 -20.24 -13.13
CA GLY A 270 1.68 -20.31 -14.47
C GLY A 270 0.15 -20.34 -14.47
N GLY A 271 -0.46 -20.37 -15.65
CA GLY A 271 -1.92 -20.53 -15.81
C GLY A 271 -2.69 -19.20 -15.97
N TRP A 272 -2.08 -18.04 -15.75
CA TRP A 272 -2.70 -16.76 -16.00
C TRP A 272 -2.50 -16.34 -17.46
N THR A 273 -3.46 -16.73 -18.30
CA THR A 273 -3.41 -16.54 -19.77
C THR A 273 -4.34 -15.43 -20.28
N GLN A 274 -5.00 -14.69 -19.38
CA GLN A 274 -5.93 -13.62 -19.73
C GLN A 274 -5.21 -12.50 -20.50
N GLN A 275 -5.78 -12.06 -21.62
CA GLN A 275 -5.29 -10.88 -22.32
C GLN A 275 -5.62 -9.57 -21.61
N LEU A 276 -6.67 -9.56 -20.79
CA LEU A 276 -7.07 -8.43 -19.94
C LEU A 276 -7.32 -8.92 -18.51
N LEU A 277 -6.95 -8.08 -17.56
CA LEU A 277 -7.24 -8.26 -16.14
C LEU A 277 -7.74 -6.95 -15.53
N SER A 278 -8.69 -7.05 -14.62
CA SER A 278 -9.18 -5.93 -13.82
C SER A 278 -9.52 -6.42 -12.41
N ALA A 279 -9.01 -5.74 -11.41
CA ALA A 279 -9.36 -6.02 -10.02
C ALA A 279 -10.64 -5.28 -9.64
N GLN A 280 -11.44 -5.90 -8.79
CA GLN A 280 -12.61 -5.27 -8.20
C GLN A 280 -12.17 -4.48 -6.96
N PRO A 281 -12.45 -3.17 -6.89
CA PRO A 281 -12.13 -2.38 -5.71
C PRO A 281 -13.03 -2.77 -4.53
N GLY A 282 -12.50 -2.67 -3.30
CA GLY A 282 -13.27 -2.77 -2.06
C GLY A 282 -13.78 -4.18 -1.70
N THR A 283 -13.20 -5.26 -2.25
CA THR A 283 -13.63 -6.64 -1.97
C THR A 283 -13.06 -7.23 -0.70
N PHE A 284 -12.14 -6.56 -0.08
CA PHE A 284 -11.54 -6.95 1.20
C PHE A 284 -11.22 -5.72 2.04
N SER A 285 -11.05 -5.92 3.32
CA SER A 285 -10.48 -4.94 4.22
C SER A 285 -9.30 -5.56 4.96
N CYS A 286 -8.21 -4.85 5.04
CA CYS A 286 -7.07 -5.23 5.84
C CYS A 286 -6.96 -4.28 7.03
N THR A 287 -6.95 -4.82 8.23
CA THR A 287 -6.50 -4.12 9.42
C THR A 287 -5.06 -4.53 9.65
N THR A 288 -4.14 -3.61 9.46
CA THR A 288 -2.82 -3.76 10.02
C THR A 288 -2.99 -3.54 11.50
N THR A 289 -3.01 -4.62 12.31
CA THR A 289 -2.62 -4.45 13.68
C THR A 289 -1.18 -3.98 13.57
N ALA A 290 -0.96 -2.70 13.85
CA ALA A 290 0.41 -2.27 14.11
C ALA A 290 1.00 -3.32 15.01
N ASP A 291 2.12 -3.92 14.61
CA ASP A 291 2.95 -4.73 15.50
C ASP A 291 3.00 -3.98 16.81
N PRO A 292 2.83 -4.64 17.96
CA PRO A 292 2.99 -3.92 19.20
C PRO A 292 4.32 -3.21 19.08
N LEU A 293 4.23 -1.90 18.87
CA LEU A 293 5.35 -1.00 18.64
C LEU A 293 6.44 -1.46 19.60
N ASP A 294 7.64 -1.84 19.15
CA ASP A 294 8.69 -2.14 20.11
C ASP A 294 8.81 -0.90 20.99
N GLY A 295 8.08 -0.94 22.07
CA GLY A 295 7.97 0.18 22.97
C GLY A 295 9.31 0.60 23.55
N ARG A 296 10.36 -0.17 23.30
CA ARG A 296 11.74 0.12 23.63
C ARG A 296 12.46 0.94 22.58
N ASP A 297 11.95 0.95 21.34
CA ASP A 297 12.39 1.88 20.29
C ASP A 297 11.71 3.24 20.49
N ILE A 298 12.30 4.09 21.33
CA ILE A 298 11.75 5.41 21.64
C ILE A 298 11.53 6.30 20.39
N PRO A 299 12.43 6.36 19.41
CA PRO A 299 12.17 7.02 18.13
C PRO A 299 10.90 6.54 17.44
N ALA A 300 10.66 5.23 17.37
CA ALA A 300 9.45 4.67 16.76
C ALA A 300 8.19 4.99 17.59
N VAL A 301 8.29 4.94 18.93
CA VAL A 301 7.19 5.38 19.83
C VAL A 301 6.83 6.84 19.61
N LYS A 302 7.82 7.72 19.49
CA LYS A 302 7.60 9.15 19.20
C LYS A 302 6.95 9.35 17.83
N ALA A 303 7.40 8.63 16.79
CA ALA A 303 6.80 8.70 15.46
C ALA A 303 5.32 8.29 15.48
N ALA A 304 4.97 7.19 16.17
CA ALA A 304 3.58 6.77 16.36
C ALA A 304 2.77 7.81 17.16
N GLY A 305 3.37 8.39 18.18
CA GLY A 305 2.75 9.47 18.96
C GLY A 305 2.41 10.70 18.13
N ARG A 306 3.32 11.08 17.24
CA ARG A 306 3.11 12.19 16.30
C ARG A 306 1.99 11.90 15.31
N ASP A 307 1.96 10.68 14.74
CA ASP A 307 0.91 10.26 13.82
C ASP A 307 -0.47 10.26 14.50
N LEU A 308 -0.57 9.71 15.71
CA LEU A 308 -1.80 9.71 16.50
C LEU A 308 -2.26 11.13 16.86
N MET A 309 -1.34 12.00 17.28
CA MET A 309 -1.64 13.41 17.57
C MET A 309 -2.13 14.15 16.33
N ASN A 310 -1.51 13.92 15.17
CA ASN A 310 -1.90 14.55 13.90
C ASN A 310 -3.31 14.16 13.45
N LYS A 311 -3.81 12.99 13.86
CA LYS A 311 -5.15 12.48 13.57
C LYS A 311 -6.16 12.80 14.68
N HIS A 312 -5.70 13.26 15.83
CA HIS A 312 -6.55 13.55 16.97
C HIS A 312 -7.49 14.73 16.67
N ASP A 313 -8.75 14.63 17.11
CA ASP A 313 -9.79 15.64 16.93
C ASP A 313 -9.86 16.21 15.50
N GLY A 314 -9.93 15.33 14.51
CA GLY A 314 -10.01 15.72 13.09
C GLY A 314 -8.78 16.47 12.57
N GLY A 315 -7.64 16.36 13.25
CA GLY A 315 -6.38 16.99 12.86
C GLY A 315 -6.15 18.39 13.45
N ALA A 316 -6.91 18.79 14.46
CA ALA A 316 -6.79 20.11 15.09
C ALA A 316 -5.37 20.40 15.63
N TRP A 317 -4.63 19.36 16.03
CA TRP A 317 -3.26 19.49 16.53
C TRP A 317 -2.16 19.19 15.50
N ASN A 318 -2.51 18.97 14.24
CA ASN A 318 -1.56 18.62 13.18
C ASN A 318 -0.65 19.81 12.81
N ASN A 319 0.26 20.17 13.70
CA ASN A 319 1.30 21.17 13.46
C ASN A 319 2.52 20.94 14.36
N SER A 320 3.67 21.47 13.95
CA SER A 320 4.94 21.28 14.65
C SER A 320 4.98 21.92 16.05
N THR A 321 4.22 22.98 16.29
CA THR A 321 4.18 23.65 17.59
C THR A 321 3.54 22.74 18.65
N GLN A 322 2.37 22.15 18.34
CA GLN A 322 1.70 21.24 19.26
C GLN A 322 2.52 19.95 19.46
N TRP A 323 3.16 19.45 18.40
CA TRP A 323 4.06 18.32 18.52
C TRP A 323 5.23 18.59 19.48
N ASN A 324 5.93 19.70 19.31
CA ASN A 324 7.07 20.05 20.17
C ASN A 324 6.67 20.16 21.64
N CYS A 325 5.47 20.69 21.91
CA CYS A 325 4.93 20.74 23.27
C CYS A 325 4.66 19.34 23.85
N LEU A 326 4.01 18.46 23.08
CA LEU A 326 3.74 17.08 23.49
C LEU A 326 5.02 16.29 23.72
N GLU A 327 5.96 16.42 22.79
CA GLU A 327 7.23 15.72 22.85
C GLU A 327 8.00 16.09 24.14
N GLN A 328 8.14 17.39 24.44
CA GLN A 328 8.80 17.87 25.64
C GLN A 328 8.08 17.44 26.91
N LEU A 329 6.75 17.49 26.93
CA LEU A 329 5.95 17.06 28.07
C LEU A 329 6.23 15.60 28.44
N TRP A 330 6.09 14.69 27.47
CA TRP A 330 6.28 13.26 27.73
C TRP A 330 7.74 12.83 27.83
N ASP A 331 8.69 13.62 27.31
CA ASP A 331 10.11 13.48 27.62
C ASP A 331 10.36 13.73 29.13
N LYS A 332 9.68 14.71 29.74
CA LYS A 332 9.79 14.99 31.19
C LYS A 332 9.07 13.96 32.04
N GLU A 333 7.92 13.45 31.61
CA GLU A 333 7.13 12.50 32.40
C GLU A 333 7.78 11.11 32.46
N SER A 334 8.21 10.59 31.32
CA SER A 334 8.65 9.19 31.22
C SER A 334 9.85 8.97 30.30
N GLY A 335 10.25 9.99 29.51
CA GLY A 335 11.14 9.80 28.35
C GLY A 335 10.51 8.88 27.32
N TRP A 336 9.18 8.97 27.11
CA TRP A 336 8.39 8.15 26.19
C TRP A 336 8.41 6.65 26.47
N ARG A 337 8.79 6.24 27.71
CA ARG A 337 8.89 4.83 28.11
C ARG A 337 7.54 4.31 28.59
N TYR A 338 6.94 3.38 27.88
CA TYR A 338 5.66 2.77 28.28
C TYR A 338 5.76 1.99 29.60
N TRP A 339 6.96 1.53 29.95
CA TRP A 339 7.25 0.80 31.19
C TRP A 339 7.70 1.69 32.34
N ALA A 340 7.61 3.02 32.19
CA ALA A 340 7.97 3.93 33.26
C ALA A 340 7.00 3.76 34.44
N ASP A 341 7.51 3.27 35.56
CA ASP A 341 6.77 3.07 36.80
C ASP A 341 7.33 4.02 37.87
N ASN A 342 6.45 4.79 38.48
CA ASN A 342 6.86 5.70 39.53
C ASN A 342 6.89 4.97 40.89
N PRO A 343 8.04 4.79 41.53
CA PRO A 343 8.17 3.97 42.74
C PRO A 343 7.47 4.58 43.97
N SER A 344 7.12 5.88 43.92
CA SER A 344 6.47 6.59 45.04
C SER A 344 4.99 6.86 44.81
N SER A 345 4.43 6.45 43.67
CA SER A 345 3.01 6.65 43.34
C SER A 345 2.52 5.49 42.45
N THR A 346 1.27 5.55 42.00
CA THR A 346 0.72 4.61 41.01
C THR A 346 0.72 5.21 39.58
N ALA A 347 1.54 6.24 39.34
CA ALA A 347 1.68 6.83 38.02
C ALA A 347 2.47 5.86 37.10
N TYR A 348 1.99 5.69 35.87
CA TYR A 348 2.54 4.69 34.96
C TYR A 348 2.55 5.14 33.50
N GLY A 349 3.58 4.67 32.81
CA GLY A 349 3.70 4.70 31.36
C GLY A 349 4.08 6.06 30.78
N ILE A 350 3.91 6.20 29.48
CA ILE A 350 4.30 7.39 28.70
C ILE A 350 3.71 8.68 29.30
N PRO A 351 2.37 8.75 29.57
CA PRO A 351 1.74 9.94 30.08
C PRO A 351 1.77 10.06 31.61
N GLN A 352 2.41 9.14 32.32
CA GLN A 352 2.38 9.06 33.80
C GLN A 352 0.96 9.15 34.39
N ALA A 353 0.04 8.35 33.80
CA ALA A 353 -1.35 8.28 34.27
C ALA A 353 -1.43 7.88 35.74
N LEU A 354 -2.17 8.64 36.55
CA LEU A 354 -2.32 8.43 38.00
C LEU A 354 -3.78 8.21 38.40
N PRO A 355 -4.22 7.01 38.84
CA PRO A 355 -3.49 5.74 38.70
C PRO A 355 -3.37 5.29 37.24
N GLY A 356 -2.37 4.45 36.95
CA GLY A 356 -2.15 3.90 35.60
C GLY A 356 -3.34 3.16 35.02
N SER A 357 -4.18 2.53 35.86
CA SER A 357 -5.40 1.83 35.45
C SER A 357 -6.47 2.69 34.77
N LYS A 358 -6.35 4.03 34.80
CA LYS A 358 -7.22 4.90 34.01
C LYS A 358 -7.09 4.63 32.51
N MET A 359 -5.96 4.07 32.07
CA MET A 359 -5.71 3.73 30.68
C MET A 359 -6.46 2.49 30.20
N ASP A 360 -7.05 1.68 31.11
CA ASP A 360 -7.91 0.52 30.78
C ASP A 360 -9.06 0.90 29.83
N ALA A 361 -9.53 2.15 29.90
CA ALA A 361 -10.60 2.65 29.03
C ALA A 361 -10.20 2.69 27.53
N PHE A 362 -8.92 2.57 27.23
CA PHE A 362 -8.37 2.62 25.86
C PHE A 362 -7.81 1.26 25.39
N GLY A 363 -7.76 0.27 26.27
CA GLY A 363 -7.34 -1.11 26.00
C GLY A 363 -6.80 -1.79 27.26
N ASP A 364 -7.10 -3.07 27.43
CA ASP A 364 -6.66 -3.91 28.55
C ASP A 364 -5.14 -4.19 28.52
N ASP A 365 -4.50 -3.94 27.37
CA ASP A 365 -3.06 -4.05 27.11
C ASP A 365 -2.22 -2.82 27.54
N TRP A 366 -2.85 -1.85 28.19
CA TRP A 366 -2.21 -0.56 28.52
C TRP A 366 -0.86 -0.66 29.25
N ARG A 367 -0.60 -1.76 29.97
CA ARG A 367 0.68 -1.94 30.66
C ARG A 367 1.84 -2.17 29.72
N THR A 368 1.58 -2.69 28.54
CA THR A 368 2.60 -3.17 27.59
C THR A 368 2.51 -2.52 26.22
N ASN A 369 1.41 -1.83 25.92
CA ASN A 369 1.17 -1.21 24.62
C ASN A 369 1.32 0.31 24.67
N PRO A 370 2.40 0.88 24.08
CA PRO A 370 2.59 2.33 24.03
C PRO A 370 1.49 3.07 23.26
N VAL A 371 0.88 2.43 22.25
CA VAL A 371 -0.20 3.05 21.47
C VAL A 371 -1.44 3.29 22.34
N THR A 372 -1.81 2.32 23.19
CA THR A 372 -2.92 2.46 24.14
C THR A 372 -2.66 3.61 25.11
N GLN A 373 -1.45 3.72 25.63
CA GLN A 373 -1.05 4.81 26.55
C GLN A 373 -1.07 6.18 25.88
N ILE A 374 -0.56 6.26 24.63
CA ILE A 374 -0.56 7.50 23.84
C ILE A 374 -1.99 7.96 23.59
N LYS A 375 -2.89 7.08 23.13
CA LYS A 375 -4.30 7.42 22.89
C LYS A 375 -4.97 7.96 24.15
N TRP A 376 -4.78 7.31 25.29
CA TRP A 376 -5.29 7.80 26.55
C TRP A 376 -4.72 9.17 26.90
N GLY A 377 -3.40 9.36 26.78
CA GLY A 377 -2.71 10.61 27.10
C GLY A 377 -3.18 11.79 26.24
N LEU A 378 -3.40 11.57 24.93
CA LEU A 378 -3.97 12.57 24.03
C LEU A 378 -5.38 12.96 24.44
N SER A 379 -6.24 11.97 24.73
CA SER A 379 -7.62 12.22 25.22
C SER A 379 -7.63 12.96 26.57
N TYR A 380 -6.70 12.63 27.47
CA TYR A 380 -6.58 13.32 28.76
C TYR A 380 -6.17 14.80 28.58
N ILE A 381 -5.17 15.06 27.69
CA ILE A 381 -4.73 16.42 27.36
C ILE A 381 -5.88 17.21 26.76
N ASP A 382 -6.61 16.63 25.84
CA ASP A 382 -7.78 17.26 25.21
C ASP A 382 -8.85 17.65 26.24
N GLY A 383 -9.30 16.69 27.01
CA GLY A 383 -10.37 16.91 27.98
C GLY A 383 -10.02 17.85 29.13
N ARG A 384 -8.73 17.99 29.47
CA ARG A 384 -8.30 18.80 30.61
C ARG A 384 -7.66 20.13 30.22
N TYR A 385 -6.91 20.18 29.14
CA TYR A 385 -6.11 21.33 28.75
C TYR A 385 -6.47 21.88 27.36
N GLY A 386 -7.22 21.12 26.58
CA GLY A 386 -7.63 21.49 25.23
C GLY A 386 -6.53 21.36 24.18
N THR A 387 -5.25 21.51 24.55
CA THR A 387 -4.12 21.36 23.61
C THR A 387 -2.84 20.86 24.28
N PRO A 388 -1.91 20.20 23.56
CA PRO A 388 -0.59 19.84 24.08
C PRO A 388 0.22 21.00 24.64
N CYS A 389 0.18 22.16 23.98
CA CYS A 389 0.91 23.34 24.48
C CYS A 389 0.32 23.93 25.77
N ALA A 390 -1.00 23.85 25.97
CA ALA A 390 -1.61 24.25 27.22
C ALA A 390 -1.20 23.30 28.36
N ALA A 391 -1.15 21.98 28.11
CA ALA A 391 -0.66 21.00 29.06
C ALA A 391 0.83 21.22 29.40
N TRP A 392 1.67 21.46 28.39
CA TRP A 392 3.08 21.77 28.58
C TRP A 392 3.30 23.05 29.41
N ASN A 393 2.58 24.12 29.11
CA ASN A 393 2.65 25.37 29.88
C ASN A 393 2.20 25.14 31.34
N HIS A 394 1.19 24.31 31.56
CA HIS A 394 0.78 23.94 32.92
C HIS A 394 1.90 23.20 33.66
N PHE A 395 2.54 22.23 32.98
CA PHE A 395 3.68 21.50 33.54
C PHE A 395 4.84 22.43 33.92
N LEU A 396 5.19 23.36 33.06
CA LEU A 396 6.28 24.32 33.35
C LEU A 396 6.03 25.15 34.59
N ASN A 397 4.78 25.45 34.90
CA ASN A 397 4.41 26.29 36.03
C ASN A 397 4.19 25.50 37.33
N ASN A 398 3.84 24.21 37.22
CA ASN A 398 3.38 23.44 38.37
C ASN A 398 4.18 22.14 38.60
N ASN A 399 5.04 21.72 37.66
CA ASN A 399 5.77 20.43 37.64
C ASN A 399 4.86 19.20 37.63
N TRP A 400 3.66 19.32 37.10
CA TRP A 400 2.69 18.22 36.82
C TRP A 400 1.67 18.69 35.78
N TYR A 401 0.96 17.71 35.19
CA TYR A 401 -0.14 18.00 34.27
C TYR A 401 -1.28 16.97 34.41
#